data_6a4a1872ce6754cb21fda6c65cc67bbd
#
_entry.id   6a4a1872ce6754cb21fda6c65cc67bbd
#
_cell.length_a   1.000
_cell.length_b   1.000
_cell.length_c   1.000
_cell.angle_alpha   90.00
_cell.angle_beta   90.00
_cell.angle_gamma   90.00
#
_symmetry.space_group_name_H-M   'P 1'
#
loop_
_entity.id
_entity.type
_entity.pdbx_description
1 polymer ?
#
loop_
_entity_poly.entity_id
_entity_poly.type
_entity_poly.pdbx_seq_one_letter_code
_entity_poly.pdbx_strand_id
1 'polypeptide(L)'
;MSQTFAGRRVLVVEDESLVAMLLETILEDMGCLAVGPAATVDEGLRMAADETVDAALLDVNVAGRQVFPVAQALKDRGVPFIFSTGYGEGGLPDEWRGQPTLQKPFTEAAVREALMSAMGLADV
;
A
#
# COMPACT_ATOMS: atom_id res chain seq x y z
N MET A 1 -0.04 -9.30 -21.91
CA MET A 1 0.88 -8.18 -21.84
C MET A 1 0.96 -7.64 -20.46
N SER A 2 2.11 -7.56 -19.94
CA SER A 2 2.24 -7.22 -18.54
C SER A 2 2.79 -5.81 -18.35
N GLN A 3 2.26 -4.86 -19.11
CA GLN A 3 2.63 -3.46 -18.94
C GLN A 3 1.88 -2.79 -17.80
N THR A 4 0.96 -3.52 -17.18
CA THR A 4 0.03 -3.00 -16.22
C THR A 4 0.70 -2.28 -15.05
N PHE A 5 1.79 -2.85 -14.53
CA PHE A 5 2.49 -2.30 -13.38
C PHE A 5 3.73 -1.50 -13.75
N ALA A 6 4.13 -1.51 -15.01
CA ALA A 6 5.38 -0.87 -15.41
C ALA A 6 5.34 0.64 -15.16
N GLY A 7 6.28 1.13 -14.38
CA GLY A 7 6.39 2.54 -14.07
C GLY A 7 5.38 3.07 -13.08
N ARG A 8 4.49 2.24 -12.56
CA ARG A 8 3.54 2.68 -11.53
C ARG A 8 4.27 3.01 -10.24
N ARG A 9 3.90 4.11 -9.61
CA ARG A 9 4.53 4.58 -8.39
C ARG A 9 3.67 4.16 -7.21
N VAL A 10 4.23 3.37 -6.32
CA VAL A 10 3.49 2.80 -5.18
C VAL A 10 4.12 3.29 -3.89
N LEU A 11 3.35 4.02 -3.12
CA LEU A 11 3.77 4.51 -1.80
C LEU A 11 3.74 3.35 -0.81
N VAL A 12 4.80 3.21 -0.03
CA VAL A 12 4.88 2.21 1.04
C VAL A 12 4.93 2.94 2.38
N VAL A 13 3.98 2.65 3.26
CA VAL A 13 3.97 3.18 4.63
C VAL A 13 4.13 2.00 5.57
N GLU A 14 5.32 1.87 6.16
CA GLU A 14 5.71 0.70 6.94
C GLU A 14 6.88 1.08 7.83
N ASP A 15 6.76 0.84 9.14
CA ASP A 15 7.83 1.19 10.08
C ASP A 15 8.85 0.08 10.30
N GLU A 16 8.54 -1.16 9.92
CA GLU A 16 9.49 -2.26 10.05
C GLU A 16 10.36 -2.33 8.80
N SER A 17 11.67 -2.09 8.99
CA SER A 17 12.61 -1.99 7.87
C SER A 17 12.62 -3.23 6.98
N LEU A 18 12.59 -4.42 7.60
CA LEU A 18 12.66 -5.66 6.82
C LEU A 18 11.41 -5.87 5.99
N VAL A 19 10.25 -5.51 6.53
CA VAL A 19 8.99 -5.61 5.79
C VAL A 19 8.98 -4.61 4.65
N ALA A 20 9.43 -3.39 4.90
CA ALA A 20 9.52 -2.37 3.86
C ALA A 20 10.44 -2.80 2.73
N MET A 21 11.60 -3.38 3.07
CA MET A 21 12.54 -3.87 2.06
C MET A 21 11.94 -4.99 1.23
N LEU A 22 11.19 -5.89 1.86
CA LEU A 22 10.52 -6.96 1.14
C LEU A 22 9.51 -6.39 0.15
N LEU A 23 8.71 -5.42 0.58
CA LEU A 23 7.74 -4.78 -0.31
C LEU A 23 8.43 -4.07 -1.46
N GLU A 24 9.52 -3.35 -1.18
CA GLU A 24 10.27 -2.68 -2.23
C GLU A 24 10.77 -3.67 -3.28
N THR A 25 11.32 -4.79 -2.83
CA THR A 25 11.82 -5.82 -3.74
C THR A 25 10.70 -6.38 -4.60
N ILE A 26 9.56 -6.70 -3.97
CA ILE A 26 8.41 -7.23 -4.70
C ILE A 26 7.93 -6.22 -5.75
N LEU A 27 7.80 -4.96 -5.35
CA LEU A 27 7.34 -3.91 -6.27
C LEU A 27 8.29 -3.74 -7.44
N GLU A 28 9.59 -3.73 -7.18
CA GLU A 28 10.58 -3.60 -8.24
C GLU A 28 10.53 -4.79 -9.21
N ASP A 29 10.35 -5.99 -8.67
CA ASP A 29 10.23 -7.18 -9.51
C ASP A 29 8.98 -7.11 -10.40
N MET A 30 7.95 -6.38 -9.98
CA MET A 30 6.74 -6.19 -10.76
C MET A 30 6.86 -5.06 -11.78
N GLY A 31 7.95 -4.31 -11.75
CA GLY A 31 8.13 -3.16 -12.62
C GLY A 31 7.65 -1.84 -12.04
N CYS A 32 7.21 -1.85 -10.78
CA CYS A 32 6.77 -0.65 -10.10
C CYS A 32 7.94 0.13 -9.52
N LEU A 33 7.69 1.41 -9.26
CA LEU A 33 8.62 2.26 -8.52
C LEU A 33 8.10 2.39 -7.11
N ALA A 34 8.90 2.00 -6.13
CA ALA A 34 8.53 2.14 -4.73
C ALA A 34 8.82 3.58 -4.27
N VAL A 35 7.84 4.21 -3.66
CA VAL A 35 7.96 5.55 -3.10
C VAL A 35 7.99 5.43 -1.58
N GLY A 36 8.95 6.03 -0.93
CA GLY A 36 9.18 5.86 0.50
C GLY A 36 10.28 4.86 0.74
N PRO A 37 10.24 4.07 1.82
CA PRO A 37 9.11 3.91 2.71
C PRO A 37 8.95 5.09 3.67
N ALA A 38 7.70 5.38 4.03
CA ALA A 38 7.40 6.27 5.13
C ALA A 38 7.34 5.43 6.39
N ALA A 39 8.13 5.78 7.38
CA ALA A 39 8.21 5.00 8.61
C ALA A 39 7.30 5.54 9.72
N THR A 40 6.64 6.65 9.47
CA THR A 40 5.69 7.25 10.41
C THR A 40 4.45 7.72 9.66
N VAL A 41 3.37 7.94 10.41
CA VAL A 41 2.14 8.46 9.83
C VAL A 41 2.37 9.87 9.26
N ASP A 42 3.16 10.70 9.96
CA ASP A 42 3.43 12.06 9.48
C ASP A 42 4.19 12.06 8.16
N GLU A 43 5.19 11.18 8.04
CA GLU A 43 5.89 11.04 6.75
C GLU A 43 4.95 10.56 5.66
N GLY A 44 4.09 9.59 6.00
CA GLY A 44 3.11 9.08 5.06
C GLY A 44 2.17 10.16 4.56
N LEU A 45 1.70 11.01 5.47
CA LEU A 45 0.84 12.13 5.11
C LEU A 45 1.55 13.09 4.15
N ARG A 46 2.80 13.40 4.46
CA ARG A 46 3.59 14.31 3.63
C ARG A 46 3.79 13.73 2.23
N MET A 47 4.17 12.46 2.15
CA MET A 47 4.39 11.81 0.87
C MET A 47 3.11 11.65 0.08
N ALA A 48 1.99 11.36 0.76
CA ALA A 48 0.70 11.25 0.10
C ALA A 48 0.27 12.58 -0.52
N ALA A 49 0.68 13.69 0.09
CA ALA A 49 0.33 15.02 -0.41
C ALA A 49 1.28 15.50 -1.51
N ASP A 50 2.56 15.20 -1.38
CA ASP A 50 3.61 15.81 -2.20
C ASP A 50 4.08 14.96 -3.36
N GLU A 51 3.95 13.63 -3.25
CA GLU A 51 4.45 12.72 -4.27
C GLU A 51 3.35 12.34 -5.23
N THR A 52 3.73 12.09 -6.48
CA THR A 52 2.81 11.49 -7.43
C THR A 52 2.82 10.00 -7.19
N VAL A 53 1.69 9.44 -6.81
CA VAL A 53 1.58 8.00 -6.58
C VAL A 53 0.34 7.45 -7.26
N ASP A 54 0.45 6.22 -7.72
CA ASP A 54 -0.64 5.53 -8.41
C ASP A 54 -1.39 4.60 -7.47
N ALA A 55 -0.76 4.17 -6.39
CA ALA A 55 -1.36 3.30 -5.38
C ALA A 55 -0.52 3.37 -4.11
N ALA A 56 -1.00 2.77 -3.03
CA ALA A 56 -0.27 2.75 -1.77
C ALA A 56 -0.50 1.44 -1.02
N LEU A 57 0.52 1.03 -0.28
CA LEU A 57 0.47 -0.09 0.64
C LEU A 57 0.67 0.47 2.05
N LEU A 58 -0.33 0.31 2.89
CA LEU A 58 -0.38 0.97 4.20
C LEU A 58 -0.44 -0.07 5.31
N ASP A 59 0.59 -0.12 6.16
CA ASP A 59 0.51 -0.89 7.39
C ASP A 59 -0.50 -0.19 8.30
N VAL A 60 -1.40 -0.94 8.91
CA VAL A 60 -2.46 -0.37 9.74
C VAL A 60 -1.89 0.34 10.96
N ASN A 61 -0.86 -0.25 11.58
CA ASN A 61 -0.20 0.35 12.74
C ASN A 61 1.23 0.72 12.36
N VAL A 62 1.53 2.01 12.40
CA VAL A 62 2.83 2.54 12.00
C VAL A 62 3.40 3.33 13.16
N ALA A 63 4.49 2.82 13.73
CA ALA A 63 5.19 3.48 14.85
C ALA A 63 4.22 3.90 15.97
N GLY A 64 3.29 3.00 16.31
CA GLY A 64 2.36 3.21 17.42
C GLY A 64 1.13 4.02 17.08
N ARG A 65 0.94 4.41 15.81
CA ARG A 65 -0.23 5.17 15.37
C ARG A 65 -0.95 4.42 14.26
N GLN A 66 -2.26 4.62 14.21
CA GLN A 66 -3.05 4.03 13.13
C GLN A 66 -2.91 4.87 11.86
N VAL A 67 -2.88 4.19 10.71
CA VAL A 67 -2.54 4.81 9.42
C VAL A 67 -3.73 5.52 8.76
N PHE A 68 -4.90 5.49 9.36
CA PHE A 68 -6.13 5.96 8.71
C PHE A 68 -6.09 7.41 8.22
N PRO A 69 -5.38 8.35 8.86
CA PRO A 69 -5.24 9.68 8.27
C PRO A 69 -4.58 9.66 6.89
N VAL A 70 -3.60 8.78 6.68
CA VAL A 70 -2.96 8.63 5.37
C VAL A 70 -3.95 8.06 4.37
N ALA A 71 -4.71 7.04 4.78
CA ALA A 71 -5.72 6.44 3.92
C ALA A 71 -6.77 7.48 3.49
N GLN A 72 -7.18 8.34 4.42
CA GLN A 72 -8.16 9.37 4.10
C GLN A 72 -7.59 10.38 3.09
N ALA A 73 -6.35 10.78 3.26
CA ALA A 73 -5.70 11.70 2.33
C ALA A 73 -5.61 11.10 0.94
N LEU A 74 -5.28 9.82 0.84
CA LEU A 74 -5.22 9.14 -0.45
C LEU A 74 -6.60 9.00 -1.07
N LYS A 75 -7.60 8.65 -0.26
CA LYS A 75 -8.97 8.55 -0.74
C LYS A 75 -9.45 9.86 -1.32
N ASP A 76 -9.15 10.96 -0.65
CA ASP A 76 -9.56 12.29 -1.08
C ASP A 76 -8.92 12.66 -2.43
N ARG A 77 -7.76 12.10 -2.72
CA ARG A 77 -7.07 12.33 -4.00
C ARG A 77 -7.43 11.29 -5.06
N GLY A 78 -8.28 10.33 -4.72
CA GLY A 78 -8.65 9.27 -5.66
C GLY A 78 -7.56 8.23 -5.89
N VAL A 79 -6.61 8.10 -4.97
CA VAL A 79 -5.53 7.14 -5.08
C VAL A 79 -5.92 5.85 -4.38
N PRO A 80 -5.93 4.71 -5.07
CA PRO A 80 -6.27 3.43 -4.44
C PRO A 80 -5.19 2.98 -3.47
N PHE A 81 -5.59 2.26 -2.44
CA PHE A 81 -4.65 1.78 -1.43
C PHE A 81 -5.09 0.42 -0.88
N ILE A 82 -4.15 -0.24 -0.24
CA ILE A 82 -4.32 -1.56 0.35
C ILE A 82 -3.81 -1.49 1.77
N PHE A 83 -4.58 -2.05 2.72
CA PHE A 83 -4.11 -2.17 4.10
C PHE A 83 -3.34 -3.48 4.27
N SER A 84 -2.19 -3.40 4.92
CA SER A 84 -1.39 -4.55 5.29
C SER A 84 -1.54 -4.76 6.79
N THR A 85 -1.94 -5.96 7.19
CA THR A 85 -2.24 -6.21 8.59
C THR A 85 -1.97 -7.67 8.94
N GLY A 86 -1.63 -7.90 10.21
CA GLY A 86 -1.49 -9.25 10.74
C GLY A 86 -2.82 -9.86 11.17
N TYR A 87 -3.89 -9.08 11.16
CA TYR A 87 -5.19 -9.50 11.69
C TYR A 87 -6.26 -9.66 10.61
N GLY A 88 -5.91 -9.47 9.34
CA GLY A 88 -6.89 -9.51 8.27
C GLY A 88 -7.91 -8.39 8.42
N GLU A 89 -9.06 -8.55 7.76
CA GLU A 89 -10.09 -7.51 7.76
C GLU A 89 -10.69 -7.26 9.13
N GLY A 90 -10.61 -8.24 10.02
CA GLY A 90 -11.18 -8.09 11.35
C GLY A 90 -10.56 -6.99 12.18
N GLY A 91 -9.39 -6.50 11.80
CA GLY A 91 -8.72 -5.42 12.51
C GLY A 91 -9.07 -4.02 12.02
N LEU A 92 -9.94 -3.89 11.02
CA LEU A 92 -10.27 -2.61 10.44
C LEU A 92 -11.57 -2.04 11.01
N PRO A 93 -11.63 -0.71 11.24
CA PRO A 93 -12.92 -0.06 11.53
C PRO A 93 -13.90 -0.26 10.39
N ASP A 94 -15.19 -0.14 10.70
CA ASP A 94 -16.26 -0.40 9.73
C ASP A 94 -16.12 0.45 8.47
N GLU A 95 -15.72 1.70 8.63
CA GLU A 95 -15.63 2.63 7.49
C GLU A 95 -14.57 2.20 6.48
N TRP A 96 -13.62 1.37 6.89
CA TRP A 96 -12.52 0.91 6.03
C TRP A 96 -12.68 -0.54 5.59
N ARG A 97 -13.72 -1.21 6.04
CA ARG A 97 -14.01 -2.55 5.56
C ARG A 97 -14.38 -2.48 4.09
N GLY A 98 -14.04 -3.47 3.36
CA GLY A 98 -14.26 -3.47 1.92
C GLY A 98 -13.06 -2.98 1.13
N GLN A 99 -12.09 -2.34 1.78
CA GLN A 99 -10.84 -2.04 1.11
C GLN A 99 -10.03 -3.33 0.95
N PRO A 100 -9.29 -3.46 -0.14
CA PRO A 100 -8.40 -4.62 -0.27
C PRO A 100 -7.42 -4.68 0.89
N THR A 101 -7.18 -5.89 1.38
CA THR A 101 -6.24 -6.10 2.47
C THR A 101 -5.18 -7.11 2.05
N LEU A 102 -4.03 -7.02 2.70
CA LEU A 102 -2.90 -7.91 2.47
C LEU A 102 -2.47 -8.41 3.84
N GLN A 103 -2.58 -9.72 4.06
CA GLN A 103 -2.25 -10.30 5.35
C GLN A 103 -0.79 -10.68 5.42
N LYS A 104 -0.14 -10.34 6.51
CA LYS A 104 1.25 -10.73 6.76
C LYS A 104 1.30 -12.15 7.29
N PRO A 105 2.30 -12.92 6.94
CA PRO A 105 3.31 -12.65 5.91
C PRO A 105 2.71 -12.80 4.51
N PHE A 106 3.20 -12.00 3.59
CA PHE A 106 2.64 -11.99 2.23
C PHE A 106 3.66 -12.45 1.20
N THR A 107 3.14 -12.84 0.05
CA THR A 107 3.95 -13.29 -1.09
C THR A 107 3.82 -12.26 -2.21
N GLU A 108 4.70 -12.37 -3.20
CA GLU A 108 4.60 -11.53 -4.37
C GLU A 108 3.24 -11.68 -5.05
N ALA A 109 2.74 -12.91 -5.16
CA ALA A 109 1.44 -13.16 -5.79
C ALA A 109 0.33 -12.43 -5.04
N ALA A 110 0.36 -12.44 -3.70
CA ALA A 110 -0.66 -11.77 -2.90
C ALA A 110 -0.60 -10.25 -3.09
N VAL A 111 0.62 -9.68 -3.14
CA VAL A 111 0.79 -8.25 -3.37
C VAL A 111 0.26 -7.88 -4.76
N ARG A 112 0.59 -8.68 -5.78
CA ARG A 112 0.13 -8.45 -7.14
C ARG A 112 -1.38 -8.46 -7.23
N GLU A 113 -2.02 -9.47 -6.64
CA GLU A 113 -3.47 -9.58 -6.68
C GLU A 113 -4.15 -8.42 -5.97
N ALA A 114 -3.62 -8.02 -4.81
CA ALA A 114 -4.20 -6.92 -4.06
C ALA A 114 -4.08 -5.61 -4.83
N LEU A 115 -2.94 -5.36 -5.47
CA LEU A 115 -2.76 -4.15 -6.27
C LEU A 115 -3.66 -4.16 -7.50
N MET A 116 -3.81 -5.30 -8.17
CA MET A 116 -4.70 -5.40 -9.31
C MET A 116 -6.14 -5.08 -8.90
N SER A 117 -6.57 -5.63 -7.78
CA SER A 117 -7.92 -5.38 -7.27
C SER A 117 -8.10 -3.90 -6.93
N ALA A 118 -7.17 -3.32 -6.19
CA ALA A 118 -7.27 -1.94 -5.73
C ALA A 118 -7.24 -0.95 -6.89
N MET A 119 -6.42 -1.21 -7.89
CA MET A 119 -6.24 -0.30 -9.03
C MET A 119 -7.23 -0.55 -10.16
N GLY A 120 -8.07 -1.57 -10.02
CA GLY A 120 -9.04 -1.91 -11.06
C GLY A 120 -8.37 -2.42 -12.33
N LEU A 121 -7.23 -3.06 -12.21
CA LEU A 121 -6.48 -3.56 -13.37
C LEU A 121 -6.95 -4.96 -13.73
N ALA A 122 -7.04 -5.22 -15.02
CA ALA A 122 -7.39 -6.54 -15.50
C ALA A 122 -6.14 -7.39 -15.66
N ASP A 123 -6.29 -8.66 -15.34
CA ASP A 123 -5.26 -9.63 -15.62
C ASP A 123 -5.44 -10.11 -17.06
N VAL A 124 -4.56 -9.68 -17.91
CA VAL A 124 -4.69 -9.95 -19.34
C VAL A 124 -3.69 -11.00 -19.77
#